data_63f4327832af281d061544c957c9631f
#
_entry.id   63f4327832af281d061544c957c9631f
#
_cell.length_a   1.000
_cell.length_b   1.000
_cell.length_c   1.000
_cell.angle_alpha   90.00
_cell.angle_beta   90.00
_cell.angle_gamma   90.00
#
_symmetry.space_group_name_H-M   'P 1'
#
loop_
_entity.id
_entity.type
_entity.pdbx_description
1 polymer ?
#
loop_
_entity_poly.entity_id
_entity_poly.type
_entity_poly.pdbx_seq_one_letter_code
_entity_poly.pdbx_strand_id
1 'polypeptide(L)'
;MSEPERPASKVTTPTTDTDHRPIRDRLAYAVAGAVATVAVEQGLDLVVDPSTVHLERPGRREHGDWSTNIAMVTAKQAGTNPRALATSLVEVLERSMPTHVVSVELAGPGFVNFRLDDGWLHEALAAVLAEGEDGYARPDVGHGERVQVEFISANPTGPIHVGNGWWGSYGDALARVLARTGHQVSREYYVNDTGGQIRTLGRSLLARAQGADMPDGGYQGEYVIDLAAEYDGPDDVTAAGRWAADRILDKIKATLASVGIIFDEWYSQASIEESGAVDETIALLEAQGLVYEQDGATWFRSEQLGDVRDRVLRKANGDATYLAGDLAYHRDKFLIRGFDRVIDVFGADHHGQVASLMAGVEALGVDPSRLEVKLGQMVSLVDGNETVKMGKRAGNAIDLDTVISDIGPDATRILSLMSSLDQASTFDLASVREQSAENPVFYVQMASARIGGVGRKAAELEVVRAPLAEIDLSLLTHPRELDVLRCLEELPEVVADAAVDRAPTKVTTWVRKLASNFHGFYHDCPILADDVDPHLAQARLWLVEASRIGLAIGLGLLGVSAPEAM
;
A
#
# COMPACT_ATOMS: atom_id res chain seq x y z
N MET A 1 59.65 -19.79 -10.96
CA MET A 1 58.26 -19.67 -11.45
C MET A 1 57.67 -18.52 -10.69
N SER A 2 57.66 -17.36 -11.33
CA SER A 2 57.24 -16.07 -10.78
C SER A 2 55.72 -15.95 -10.93
N GLU A 3 55.02 -15.56 -9.84
CA GLU A 3 53.60 -15.18 -9.83
C GLU A 3 53.38 -13.92 -10.67
N PRO A 4 52.26 -13.80 -11.39
CA PRO A 4 51.94 -12.58 -12.10
C PRO A 4 51.30 -11.56 -11.15
N GLU A 5 51.85 -10.35 -11.14
CA GLU A 5 51.32 -9.15 -10.50
C GLU A 5 49.93 -8.84 -11.03
N ARG A 6 48.98 -8.59 -10.13
CA ARG A 6 47.66 -8.03 -10.45
C ARG A 6 47.82 -6.55 -10.87
N PRO A 7 47.20 -6.10 -11.94
CA PRO A 7 47.22 -4.68 -12.28
C PRO A 7 46.36 -3.86 -11.31
N ALA A 8 46.94 -2.79 -10.78
CA ALA A 8 46.26 -1.79 -10.00
C ALA A 8 45.10 -1.15 -10.82
N SER A 9 43.90 -1.20 -10.31
CA SER A 9 42.75 -0.52 -10.91
C SER A 9 42.97 0.99 -10.85
N LYS A 10 43.07 1.60 -12.01
CA LYS A 10 43.08 3.05 -12.17
C LYS A 10 41.71 3.59 -11.71
N VAL A 11 41.72 4.37 -10.63
CA VAL A 11 40.62 5.26 -10.27
C VAL A 11 40.51 6.28 -11.41
N THR A 12 39.54 6.09 -12.28
CA THR A 12 39.17 7.09 -13.30
C THR A 12 38.39 8.20 -12.60
N THR A 13 38.97 9.39 -12.58
CA THR A 13 38.28 10.67 -12.28
C THR A 13 37.08 10.81 -13.22
N PRO A 14 35.87 11.13 -12.74
CA PRO A 14 34.71 11.29 -13.63
C PRO A 14 34.87 12.56 -14.45
N THR A 15 34.88 12.39 -15.77
CA THR A 15 34.55 13.41 -16.75
C THR A 15 33.09 13.85 -16.53
N THR A 16 32.80 15.12 -16.78
CA THR A 16 31.52 15.83 -16.71
C THR A 16 30.36 15.11 -17.41
N ASP A 17 29.94 13.99 -16.88
CA ASP A 17 28.69 13.33 -17.23
C ASP A 17 27.70 13.74 -16.11
N THR A 18 26.64 14.45 -16.47
CA THR A 18 25.58 14.85 -15.52
C THR A 18 25.03 13.57 -14.90
N ASP A 19 25.25 13.43 -13.61
CA ASP A 19 24.75 12.28 -12.84
C ASP A 19 23.21 12.37 -12.76
N HIS A 20 22.51 11.59 -13.56
CA HIS A 20 21.05 11.58 -13.67
C HIS A 20 20.34 10.84 -12.53
N ARG A 21 21.09 10.34 -11.54
CA ARG A 21 20.48 9.72 -10.36
C ARG A 21 19.67 10.74 -9.55
N PRO A 22 18.62 10.30 -8.84
CA PRO A 22 17.92 11.14 -7.87
C PRO A 22 18.87 11.83 -6.90
N ILE A 23 18.54 13.02 -6.43
CA ILE A 23 19.41 13.80 -5.53
C ILE A 23 19.81 13.00 -4.28
N ARG A 24 18.88 12.23 -3.71
CA ARG A 24 19.15 11.34 -2.57
C ARG A 24 20.29 10.38 -2.84
N ASP A 25 20.29 9.71 -3.99
CA ASP A 25 21.33 8.75 -4.36
C ASP A 25 22.67 9.45 -4.59
N ARG A 26 22.65 10.60 -5.26
CA ARG A 26 23.86 11.42 -5.44
C ARG A 26 24.49 11.82 -4.11
N LEU A 27 23.68 12.24 -3.12
CA LEU A 27 24.14 12.53 -1.78
C LEU A 27 24.67 11.28 -1.06
N ALA A 28 23.99 10.13 -1.19
CA ALA A 28 24.45 8.86 -0.60
C ALA A 28 25.83 8.44 -1.12
N TYR A 29 26.04 8.53 -2.44
CA TYR A 29 27.35 8.27 -3.05
C TYR A 29 28.42 9.27 -2.61
N ALA A 30 28.08 10.55 -2.51
CA ALA A 30 29.01 11.58 -2.03
C ALA A 30 29.42 11.34 -0.55
N VAL A 31 28.46 10.98 0.29
CA VAL A 31 28.70 10.63 1.72
C VAL A 31 29.57 9.39 1.83
N ALA A 32 29.28 8.32 1.09
CA ALA A 32 30.10 7.11 1.10
C ALA A 32 31.53 7.37 0.59
N GLY A 33 31.69 8.21 -0.45
CA GLY A 33 32.98 8.67 -0.94
C GLY A 33 33.75 9.50 0.10
N ALA A 34 33.07 10.37 0.83
CA ALA A 34 33.67 11.14 1.92
C ALA A 34 34.13 10.24 3.07
N VAL A 35 33.32 9.21 3.44
CA VAL A 35 33.71 8.21 4.44
C VAL A 35 34.97 7.47 4.00
N ALA A 36 35.04 7.02 2.74
CA ALA A 36 36.22 6.34 2.21
C ALA A 36 37.48 7.25 2.25
N THR A 37 37.32 8.52 1.92
CA THR A 37 38.42 9.50 1.98
C THR A 37 38.92 9.71 3.41
N VAL A 38 38.01 9.93 4.36
CA VAL A 38 38.36 10.07 5.79
C VAL A 38 39.04 8.81 6.32
N ALA A 39 38.53 7.62 5.91
CA ALA A 39 39.13 6.35 6.32
C ALA A 39 40.59 6.24 5.87
N VAL A 40 40.90 6.63 4.63
CA VAL A 40 42.29 6.65 4.11
C VAL A 40 43.15 7.72 4.84
N GLU A 41 42.65 8.95 4.97
CA GLU A 41 43.38 10.06 5.58
C GLU A 41 43.73 9.80 7.06
N GLN A 42 42.84 9.08 7.78
CA GLN A 42 43.00 8.84 9.24
C GLN A 42 43.41 7.40 9.57
N GLY A 43 43.61 6.53 8.55
CA GLY A 43 44.00 5.15 8.76
C GLY A 43 42.93 4.31 9.46
N LEU A 44 41.64 4.58 9.20
CA LEU A 44 40.52 3.86 9.79
C LEU A 44 40.13 2.66 8.92
N ASP A 45 39.72 1.57 9.57
CA ASP A 45 39.11 0.41 8.87
C ASP A 45 37.60 0.63 8.75
N LEU A 46 37.20 1.46 7.77
CA LEU A 46 35.82 1.87 7.58
C LEU A 46 35.48 1.88 6.09
N VAL A 47 34.46 1.10 5.73
CA VAL A 47 33.87 1.03 4.39
C VAL A 47 32.36 1.16 4.53
N VAL A 48 31.74 2.02 3.72
CA VAL A 48 30.29 2.23 3.70
C VAL A 48 29.81 2.04 2.25
N ASP A 49 28.82 1.17 2.10
CA ASP A 49 28.11 1.04 0.83
C ASP A 49 27.13 2.21 0.67
N PRO A 50 27.10 2.92 -0.48
CA PRO A 50 26.14 4.02 -0.70
C PRO A 50 24.68 3.64 -0.42
N SER A 51 24.28 2.41 -0.70
CA SER A 51 22.91 1.92 -0.46
C SER A 51 22.53 1.84 1.02
N THR A 52 23.54 1.83 1.93
CA THR A 52 23.34 1.78 3.39
C THR A 52 23.37 3.16 4.04
N VAL A 53 23.66 4.21 3.27
CA VAL A 53 23.66 5.58 3.77
C VAL A 53 22.21 6.05 3.97
N HIS A 54 21.82 6.18 5.23
CA HIS A 54 20.52 6.72 5.57
C HIS A 54 20.53 8.25 5.38
N LEU A 55 19.65 8.72 4.51
CA LEU A 55 19.36 10.13 4.26
C LEU A 55 17.90 10.41 4.60
N GLU A 56 17.67 11.45 5.36
CA GLU A 56 16.33 11.88 5.79
C GLU A 56 16.14 13.38 5.57
N ARG A 57 14.89 13.82 5.43
CA ARG A 57 14.53 15.23 5.38
C ARG A 57 14.41 15.75 6.81
N PRO A 58 15.17 16.78 7.21
CA PRO A 58 15.03 17.36 8.54
C PRO A 58 13.60 17.86 8.79
N GLY A 59 13.06 17.66 9.99
CA GLY A 59 11.72 18.10 10.34
C GLY A 59 11.49 19.62 10.25
N ARG A 60 12.59 20.41 10.17
CA ARG A 60 12.57 21.87 9.99
C ARG A 60 13.55 22.27 8.90
N ARG A 61 13.10 23.04 7.92
CA ARG A 61 13.92 23.52 6.79
C ARG A 61 15.12 24.37 7.21
N GLU A 62 15.12 24.99 8.39
CA GLU A 62 16.26 25.70 8.93
C GLU A 62 17.50 24.80 9.11
N HIS A 63 17.29 23.47 9.22
CA HIS A 63 18.36 22.49 9.33
C HIS A 63 18.83 21.91 7.98
N GLY A 64 18.39 22.47 6.85
CA GLY A 64 18.76 22.02 5.51
C GLY A 64 17.65 21.23 4.81
N ASP A 65 17.97 20.70 3.62
CA ASP A 65 17.06 19.92 2.80
C ASP A 65 17.19 18.41 3.06
N TRP A 66 18.42 17.95 3.35
CA TRP A 66 18.74 16.55 3.66
C TRP A 66 19.69 16.45 4.86
N SER A 67 19.64 15.33 5.55
CA SER A 67 20.48 15.00 6.72
C SER A 67 20.89 13.54 6.70
N THR A 68 22.11 13.24 7.20
CA THR A 68 22.53 11.86 7.43
C THR A 68 23.12 11.71 8.83
N ASN A 69 22.87 10.55 9.44
CA ASN A 69 23.41 10.12 10.72
C ASN A 69 24.63 9.20 10.57
N ILE A 70 25.23 9.10 9.40
CA ILE A 70 26.27 8.12 9.07
C ILE A 70 27.44 8.13 10.07
N ALA A 71 27.84 9.33 10.51
CA ALA A 71 28.92 9.44 11.49
C ALA A 71 28.56 8.81 12.84
N MET A 72 27.30 8.89 13.27
CA MET A 72 26.84 8.26 14.52
C MET A 72 26.81 6.74 14.40
N VAL A 73 26.36 6.22 13.24
CA VAL A 73 26.26 4.79 12.98
C VAL A 73 27.66 4.15 12.90
N THR A 74 28.62 4.83 12.27
CA THR A 74 29.94 4.26 11.94
C THR A 74 31.04 4.62 12.95
N ALA A 75 30.82 5.59 13.86
CA ALA A 75 31.84 6.07 14.80
C ALA A 75 32.44 4.96 15.67
N LYS A 76 31.64 3.99 16.12
CA LYS A 76 32.11 2.87 16.93
C LYS A 76 33.09 1.98 16.15
N GLN A 77 32.79 1.68 14.88
CA GLN A 77 33.66 0.91 14.02
C GLN A 77 34.94 1.68 13.70
N ALA A 78 34.83 3.01 13.48
CA ALA A 78 35.95 3.90 13.26
C ALA A 78 36.81 4.15 14.51
N GLY A 79 36.40 3.69 15.70
CA GLY A 79 37.09 3.92 16.96
C GLY A 79 37.21 5.39 17.37
N THR A 80 36.25 6.23 16.92
CA THR A 80 36.26 7.67 17.13
C THR A 80 34.95 8.20 17.70
N ASN A 81 34.91 9.50 18.02
CA ASN A 81 33.70 10.17 18.47
C ASN A 81 32.82 10.54 17.24
N PRO A 82 31.49 10.33 17.29
CA PRO A 82 30.59 10.66 16.15
C PRO A 82 30.75 12.10 15.66
N ARG A 83 30.84 13.06 16.55
CA ARG A 83 31.00 14.47 16.20
C ARG A 83 32.33 14.75 15.51
N ALA A 84 33.43 14.12 15.98
CA ALA A 84 34.74 14.24 15.34
C ALA A 84 34.73 13.65 13.93
N LEU A 85 34.13 12.46 13.76
CA LEU A 85 33.98 11.86 12.46
C LEU A 85 33.12 12.73 11.51
N ALA A 86 31.99 13.25 12.01
CA ALA A 86 31.14 14.15 11.22
C ALA A 86 31.87 15.44 10.82
N THR A 87 32.74 16.01 11.69
CA THR A 87 33.59 17.15 11.35
C THR A 87 34.50 16.82 10.16
N SER A 88 35.18 15.67 10.19
CA SER A 88 36.05 15.25 9.08
C SER A 88 35.27 14.99 7.79
N LEU A 89 34.05 14.43 7.90
CA LEU A 89 33.19 14.24 6.73
C LEU A 89 32.77 15.58 6.11
N VAL A 90 32.36 16.56 6.92
CA VAL A 90 32.03 17.90 6.46
C VAL A 90 33.23 18.53 5.71
N GLU A 91 34.44 18.48 6.30
CA GLU A 91 35.65 19.01 5.68
C GLU A 91 35.97 18.36 4.32
N VAL A 92 35.74 17.05 4.18
CA VAL A 92 35.92 16.35 2.90
C VAL A 92 34.85 16.73 1.89
N LEU A 93 33.58 16.78 2.30
CA LEU A 93 32.47 17.17 1.46
C LEU A 93 32.59 18.62 0.97
N GLU A 94 33.05 19.56 1.83
CA GLU A 94 33.31 20.95 1.44
C GLU A 94 34.43 21.09 0.41
N ARG A 95 35.43 20.20 0.43
CA ARG A 95 36.51 20.18 -0.60
C ARG A 95 36.03 19.71 -1.97
N SER A 96 34.92 18.96 -2.02
CA SER A 96 34.36 18.42 -3.26
C SER A 96 32.83 18.42 -3.16
N MET A 97 32.23 19.61 -3.18
CA MET A 97 30.79 19.80 -3.06
C MET A 97 30.05 19.03 -4.17
N PRO A 98 29.06 18.18 -3.80
CA PRO A 98 28.18 17.57 -4.79
C PRO A 98 27.37 18.62 -5.55
N THR A 99 26.96 18.32 -6.76
CA THR A 99 26.08 19.19 -7.54
C THR A 99 24.81 19.54 -6.75
N HIS A 100 24.39 20.79 -6.81
CA HIS A 100 23.29 21.40 -6.05
C HIS A 100 23.52 21.61 -4.57
N VAL A 101 24.58 21.08 -3.95
CA VAL A 101 24.87 21.34 -2.54
C VAL A 101 25.48 22.75 -2.39
N VAL A 102 24.84 23.60 -1.63
CA VAL A 102 25.28 24.98 -1.32
C VAL A 102 26.09 25.02 -0.02
N SER A 103 25.69 24.26 0.99
CA SER A 103 26.44 24.13 2.22
C SER A 103 26.27 22.74 2.85
N VAL A 104 27.28 22.33 3.61
CA VAL A 104 27.27 21.13 4.43
C VAL A 104 27.54 21.54 5.87
N GLU A 105 26.69 21.17 6.81
CA GLU A 105 26.77 21.65 8.19
C GLU A 105 26.73 20.49 9.19
N LEU A 106 27.60 20.58 10.20
CA LEU A 106 27.56 19.69 11.33
C LEU A 106 26.43 20.07 12.30
N ALA A 107 25.53 19.14 12.60
CA ALA A 107 24.45 19.36 13.55
C ALA A 107 24.43 18.35 14.71
N GLY A 108 24.05 18.80 15.89
CA GLY A 108 23.85 17.98 17.08
C GLY A 108 25.04 17.06 17.40
N PRO A 109 24.80 15.77 17.73
CA PRO A 109 25.83 14.82 18.15
C PRO A 109 26.69 14.25 17.02
N GLY A 110 26.36 14.51 15.73
CA GLY A 110 27.08 13.98 14.59
C GLY A 110 26.22 13.81 13.32
N PHE A 111 25.15 14.58 13.18
CA PHE A 111 24.43 14.70 11.92
C PHE A 111 25.22 15.58 10.95
N VAL A 112 25.13 15.23 9.66
CA VAL A 112 25.65 16.04 8.56
C VAL A 112 24.46 16.49 7.73
N ASN A 113 24.21 17.79 7.73
CA ASN A 113 23.08 18.42 7.06
C ASN A 113 23.51 19.05 5.74
N PHE A 114 22.70 18.91 4.70
CA PHE A 114 22.92 19.45 3.36
C PHE A 114 21.87 20.50 3.06
N ARG A 115 22.32 21.66 2.60
CA ARG A 115 21.48 22.69 2.01
C ARG A 115 21.70 22.72 0.50
N LEU A 116 20.60 22.72 -0.25
CA LEU A 116 20.64 22.66 -1.72
C LEU A 116 20.17 23.99 -2.34
N ASP A 117 20.63 24.30 -3.57
CA ASP A 117 20.00 25.29 -4.43
C ASP A 117 18.67 24.74 -4.99
N ASP A 118 17.89 25.57 -5.69
CA ASP A 118 16.60 25.11 -6.24
C ASP A 118 16.75 24.28 -7.53
N GLY A 119 17.96 24.17 -8.11
CA GLY A 119 18.22 23.46 -9.36
C GLY A 119 17.82 21.98 -9.34
N TRP A 120 18.05 21.32 -8.20
CA TRP A 120 17.65 19.90 -8.04
C TRP A 120 16.13 19.70 -8.14
N LEU A 121 15.33 20.69 -7.75
CA LEU A 121 13.86 20.65 -7.88
C LEU A 121 13.43 20.82 -9.34
N HIS A 122 14.14 21.65 -10.09
CA HIS A 122 13.90 21.83 -11.53
C HIS A 122 14.26 20.55 -12.30
N GLU A 123 15.33 19.85 -11.91
CA GLU A 123 15.67 18.52 -12.44
C GLU A 123 14.58 17.50 -12.13
N ALA A 124 14.06 17.49 -10.90
CA ALA A 124 12.96 16.60 -10.50
C ALA A 124 11.69 16.88 -11.32
N LEU A 125 11.37 18.17 -11.57
CA LEU A 125 10.27 18.55 -12.46
C LEU A 125 10.45 17.97 -13.86
N ALA A 126 11.65 18.13 -14.43
CA ALA A 126 11.96 17.60 -15.75
C ALA A 126 11.80 16.06 -15.80
N ALA A 127 12.20 15.34 -14.74
CA ALA A 127 12.02 13.91 -14.64
C ALA A 127 10.53 13.51 -14.59
N VAL A 128 9.71 14.17 -13.76
CA VAL A 128 8.24 13.95 -13.71
C VAL A 128 7.63 14.05 -15.11
N LEU A 129 8.00 15.10 -15.84
CA LEU A 129 7.45 15.39 -17.17
C LEU A 129 7.96 14.41 -18.24
N ALA A 130 9.21 13.98 -18.16
CA ALA A 130 9.80 13.05 -19.12
C ALA A 130 9.29 11.61 -18.94
N GLU A 131 9.14 11.16 -17.69
CA GLU A 131 8.69 9.81 -17.35
C GLU A 131 7.16 9.67 -17.38
N GLY A 132 6.43 10.76 -17.12
CA GLY A 132 4.97 10.78 -17.15
C GLY A 132 4.31 9.87 -16.10
N GLU A 133 3.02 9.63 -16.25
CA GLU A 133 2.25 8.79 -15.31
C GLU A 133 2.74 7.35 -15.25
N ASP A 134 3.18 6.82 -16.37
CA ASP A 134 3.58 5.41 -16.47
C ASP A 134 4.98 5.15 -15.91
N GLY A 135 5.92 6.07 -16.07
CA GLY A 135 7.33 5.90 -15.69
C GLY A 135 7.66 6.45 -14.32
N TYR A 136 7.18 7.65 -13.98
CA TYR A 136 7.57 8.35 -12.76
C TYR A 136 7.14 7.61 -11.49
N ALA A 137 7.95 7.69 -10.44
CA ALA A 137 7.72 7.05 -9.13
C ALA A 137 7.49 5.53 -9.20
N ARG A 138 8.39 4.83 -9.88
CA ARG A 138 8.46 3.35 -9.95
C ARG A 138 9.76 2.82 -9.33
N PRO A 139 9.97 3.00 -8.02
CA PRO A 139 11.14 2.40 -7.37
C PRO A 139 11.04 0.87 -7.40
N ASP A 140 12.13 0.20 -7.78
CA ASP A 140 12.17 -1.27 -7.81
C ASP A 140 12.54 -1.84 -6.44
N VAL A 141 11.57 -1.83 -5.52
CA VAL A 141 11.70 -2.41 -4.17
C VAL A 141 11.46 -3.92 -4.21
N GLY A 142 10.59 -4.35 -5.11
CA GLY A 142 10.11 -5.74 -5.17
C GLY A 142 11.01 -6.69 -5.93
N HIS A 143 11.90 -6.19 -6.81
CA HIS A 143 12.82 -7.01 -7.61
C HIS A 143 12.18 -8.23 -8.30
N GLY A 144 10.89 -8.09 -8.66
CA GLY A 144 10.11 -9.16 -9.29
C GLY A 144 9.55 -10.21 -8.32
N GLU A 145 9.63 -10.01 -6.99
CA GLU A 145 9.04 -10.91 -5.98
C GLU A 145 7.55 -11.17 -6.29
N ARG A 146 7.14 -12.44 -6.28
CA ARG A 146 5.75 -12.87 -6.51
C ARG A 146 4.98 -12.80 -5.21
N VAL A 147 4.06 -11.84 -5.11
CA VAL A 147 3.29 -11.57 -3.89
C VAL A 147 1.81 -11.86 -4.13
N GLN A 148 1.21 -12.68 -3.25
CA GLN A 148 -0.24 -12.81 -3.18
C GLN A 148 -0.74 -11.92 -2.04
N VAL A 149 -1.80 -11.15 -2.31
CA VAL A 149 -2.51 -10.36 -1.30
C VAL A 149 -3.94 -10.89 -1.20
N GLU A 150 -4.26 -11.53 -0.09
CA GLU A 150 -5.62 -11.96 0.24
C GLU A 150 -6.30 -10.93 1.12
N PHE A 151 -7.51 -10.52 0.75
CA PHE A 151 -8.24 -9.54 1.53
C PHE A 151 -9.76 -9.67 1.35
N ILE A 152 -10.51 -9.17 2.30
CA ILE A 152 -11.98 -9.30 2.43
C ILE A 152 -12.37 -10.72 2.81
N SER A 153 -12.33 -11.67 1.89
CA SER A 153 -12.65 -13.11 2.05
C SER A 153 -13.91 -13.37 2.91
N ALA A 154 -14.95 -12.52 2.70
CA ALA A 154 -16.20 -12.60 3.45
C ALA A 154 -17.04 -13.76 2.96
N ASN A 155 -17.71 -14.47 3.89
CA ASN A 155 -18.59 -15.58 3.55
C ASN A 155 -19.76 -15.12 2.66
N PRO A 156 -20.09 -15.84 1.56
CA PRO A 156 -21.16 -15.49 0.65
C PRO A 156 -22.54 -15.85 1.23
N THR A 157 -22.85 -15.31 2.41
CA THR A 157 -24.09 -15.60 3.16
C THR A 157 -24.95 -14.34 3.36
N GLY A 158 -24.60 -13.25 2.70
CA GLY A 158 -25.31 -11.97 2.69
C GLY A 158 -24.51 -10.88 2.03
N PRO A 159 -25.09 -9.66 1.88
CA PRO A 159 -24.40 -8.51 1.32
C PRO A 159 -23.08 -8.22 2.03
N ILE A 160 -22.16 -7.61 1.31
CA ILE A 160 -20.87 -7.26 1.88
C ILE A 160 -21.00 -6.08 2.84
N HIS A 161 -20.47 -6.25 4.03
CA HIS A 161 -20.54 -5.23 5.08
C HIS A 161 -19.52 -4.13 4.85
N VAL A 162 -19.83 -2.90 5.25
CA VAL A 162 -18.93 -1.74 5.11
C VAL A 162 -17.53 -1.98 5.68
N GLY A 163 -17.39 -2.69 6.81
CA GLY A 163 -16.09 -3.05 7.38
C GLY A 163 -15.22 -3.89 6.44
N ASN A 164 -15.83 -4.81 5.68
CA ASN A 164 -15.11 -5.57 4.66
C ASN A 164 -14.65 -4.67 3.50
N GLY A 165 -15.47 -3.69 3.08
CA GLY A 165 -15.11 -2.70 2.07
C GLY A 165 -13.92 -1.83 2.50
N TRP A 166 -13.82 -1.56 3.81
CA TRP A 166 -12.71 -0.81 4.40
C TRP A 166 -11.39 -1.53 4.23
N TRP A 167 -11.34 -2.79 4.67
CA TRP A 167 -10.16 -3.64 4.49
C TRP A 167 -9.90 -3.96 3.02
N GLY A 168 -10.96 -4.01 2.21
CA GLY A 168 -10.88 -4.15 0.77
C GLY A 168 -10.16 -2.99 0.10
N SER A 169 -10.46 -1.76 0.49
CA SER A 169 -9.77 -0.57 -0.02
C SER A 169 -8.28 -0.58 0.35
N TYR A 170 -7.95 -1.01 1.58
CA TYR A 170 -6.56 -1.18 2.00
C TYR A 170 -5.85 -2.25 1.18
N GLY A 171 -6.44 -3.45 1.04
CA GLY A 171 -5.82 -4.56 0.30
C GLY A 171 -5.58 -4.22 -1.17
N ASP A 172 -6.55 -3.58 -1.84
CA ASP A 172 -6.40 -3.15 -3.23
C ASP A 172 -5.37 -2.04 -3.39
N ALA A 173 -5.36 -1.03 -2.51
CA ALA A 173 -4.35 0.03 -2.54
C ALA A 173 -2.94 -0.51 -2.26
N LEU A 174 -2.80 -1.44 -1.30
CA LEU A 174 -1.52 -2.13 -1.05
C LEU A 174 -1.06 -2.90 -2.28
N ALA A 175 -1.95 -3.66 -2.92
CA ALA A 175 -1.64 -4.40 -4.14
C ALA A 175 -1.16 -3.48 -5.28
N ARG A 176 -1.80 -2.30 -5.45
CA ARG A 176 -1.39 -1.28 -6.43
C ARG A 176 -0.01 -0.69 -6.11
N VAL A 177 0.26 -0.39 -4.85
CA VAL A 177 1.57 0.12 -4.39
C VAL A 177 2.66 -0.92 -4.64
N LEU A 178 2.43 -2.19 -4.27
CA LEU A 178 3.37 -3.28 -4.51
C LEU A 178 3.64 -3.48 -6.01
N ALA A 179 2.60 -3.46 -6.85
CA ALA A 179 2.77 -3.56 -8.31
C ALA A 179 3.56 -2.38 -8.87
N ARG A 180 3.36 -1.16 -8.34
CA ARG A 180 4.12 0.04 -8.74
C ARG A 180 5.60 -0.06 -8.39
N THR A 181 5.94 -0.82 -7.35
CA THR A 181 7.30 -0.98 -6.84
C THR A 181 7.99 -2.27 -7.31
N GLY A 182 7.56 -2.86 -8.42
CA GLY A 182 8.25 -3.96 -9.09
C GLY A 182 7.89 -5.37 -8.61
N HIS A 183 6.89 -5.53 -7.71
CA HIS A 183 6.39 -6.84 -7.34
C HIS A 183 5.42 -7.39 -8.40
N GLN A 184 5.39 -8.72 -8.54
CA GLN A 184 4.37 -9.44 -9.31
C GLN A 184 3.21 -9.81 -8.38
N VAL A 185 2.15 -9.01 -8.40
CA VAL A 185 1.06 -9.10 -7.41
C VAL A 185 -0.12 -9.90 -7.96
N SER A 186 -0.67 -10.81 -7.14
CA SER A 186 -1.96 -11.48 -7.33
C SER A 186 -2.91 -11.10 -6.20
N ARG A 187 -4.10 -10.60 -6.56
CA ARG A 187 -5.18 -10.27 -5.61
C ARG A 187 -6.12 -11.43 -5.51
N GLU A 188 -6.35 -11.91 -4.30
CA GLU A 188 -7.15 -13.11 -4.08
C GLU A 188 -8.26 -12.90 -3.07
N TYR A 189 -9.42 -13.47 -3.37
CA TYR A 189 -10.56 -13.57 -2.48
C TYR A 189 -10.84 -15.04 -2.19
N TYR A 190 -10.73 -15.45 -0.93
CA TYR A 190 -11.09 -16.79 -0.50
C TYR A 190 -12.60 -16.90 -0.27
N VAL A 191 -13.25 -17.78 -0.99
CA VAL A 191 -14.70 -17.97 -0.99
C VAL A 191 -15.06 -19.16 -0.09
N ASN A 192 -15.68 -18.89 1.06
CA ASN A 192 -16.21 -19.92 1.94
C ASN A 192 -17.57 -20.43 1.42
N ASP A 193 -17.56 -21.22 0.35
CA ASP A 193 -18.74 -21.71 -0.39
C ASP A 193 -19.24 -23.07 0.09
N THR A 194 -18.78 -23.55 1.25
CA THR A 194 -19.14 -24.85 1.85
C THR A 194 -19.40 -24.74 3.35
N GLY A 195 -19.71 -25.85 3.99
CA GLY A 195 -19.82 -25.96 5.46
C GLY A 195 -21.16 -25.53 6.06
N GLY A 196 -21.12 -25.23 7.37
CA GLY A 196 -22.33 -25.03 8.18
C GLY A 196 -23.12 -23.78 7.83
N GLN A 197 -22.43 -22.68 7.45
CA GLN A 197 -23.07 -21.40 7.11
C GLN A 197 -23.86 -21.51 5.81
N ILE A 198 -23.30 -22.17 4.80
CA ILE A 198 -23.99 -22.41 3.52
C ILE A 198 -25.23 -23.29 3.70
N ARG A 199 -25.13 -24.34 4.52
CA ARG A 199 -26.32 -25.15 4.87
C ARG A 199 -27.37 -24.34 5.65
N THR A 200 -26.96 -23.42 6.52
CA THR A 200 -27.91 -22.53 7.23
C THR A 200 -28.56 -21.56 6.25
N LEU A 201 -27.83 -21.03 5.27
CA LEU A 201 -28.38 -20.20 4.21
C LEU A 201 -29.42 -20.98 3.39
N GLY A 202 -29.11 -22.21 2.98
CA GLY A 202 -30.05 -23.08 2.26
C GLY A 202 -31.33 -23.37 3.05
N ARG A 203 -31.22 -23.65 4.35
CA ARG A 203 -32.41 -23.80 5.21
C ARG A 203 -33.26 -22.54 5.29
N SER A 204 -32.60 -21.37 5.39
CA SER A 204 -33.29 -20.08 5.43
C SER A 204 -34.00 -19.77 4.13
N LEU A 205 -33.34 -20.04 2.99
CA LEU A 205 -33.93 -19.89 1.66
C LEU A 205 -35.18 -20.76 1.47
N LEU A 206 -35.06 -22.05 1.76
CA LEU A 206 -36.18 -23.01 1.62
C LEU A 206 -37.34 -22.65 2.55
N ALA A 207 -37.08 -22.28 3.80
CA ALA A 207 -38.11 -21.84 4.74
C ALA A 207 -38.89 -20.62 4.19
N ARG A 208 -38.19 -19.64 3.62
CA ARG A 208 -38.85 -18.47 2.97
C ARG A 208 -39.64 -18.86 1.74
N ALA A 209 -39.07 -19.67 0.85
CA ALA A 209 -39.75 -20.14 -0.38
C ALA A 209 -41.03 -20.92 -0.09
N GLN A 210 -41.06 -21.68 1.03
CA GLN A 210 -42.18 -22.50 1.44
C GLN A 210 -43.16 -21.78 2.40
N GLY A 211 -42.87 -20.53 2.82
CA GLY A 211 -43.66 -19.83 3.82
C GLY A 211 -43.62 -20.47 5.21
N ALA A 212 -42.56 -21.24 5.53
CA ALA A 212 -42.33 -21.88 6.81
C ALA A 212 -41.63 -20.93 7.81
N ASP A 213 -41.62 -21.32 9.08
CA ASP A 213 -40.93 -20.62 10.14
C ASP A 213 -39.41 -20.62 9.88
N MET A 214 -38.77 -19.50 10.17
CA MET A 214 -37.32 -19.36 10.00
C MET A 214 -36.59 -20.28 11.01
N PRO A 215 -35.60 -21.06 10.55
CA PRO A 215 -34.83 -21.92 11.46
C PRO A 215 -34.00 -21.07 12.45
N ASP A 216 -33.75 -21.66 13.64
CA ASP A 216 -32.90 -21.03 14.65
C ASP A 216 -31.52 -20.65 14.08
N GLY A 217 -31.11 -19.41 14.28
CA GLY A 217 -29.86 -18.85 13.71
C GLY A 217 -29.89 -18.67 12.20
N GLY A 218 -31.05 -18.74 11.58
CA GLY A 218 -31.27 -18.50 10.14
C GLY A 218 -31.06 -17.03 9.74
N TYR A 219 -30.77 -16.83 8.46
CA TYR A 219 -30.58 -15.51 7.85
C TYR A 219 -31.95 -14.86 7.57
N GLN A 220 -32.16 -13.62 8.06
CA GLN A 220 -33.46 -12.95 8.05
C GLN A 220 -33.52 -11.70 7.17
N GLY A 221 -32.40 -11.29 6.54
CA GLY A 221 -32.34 -10.08 5.70
C GLY A 221 -33.27 -10.14 4.48
N GLU A 222 -33.66 -8.97 3.97
CA GLU A 222 -34.53 -8.84 2.78
C GLU A 222 -33.97 -9.59 1.57
N TYR A 223 -32.64 -9.64 1.42
CA TYR A 223 -31.98 -10.40 0.35
C TYR A 223 -32.35 -11.89 0.32
N VAL A 224 -32.70 -12.50 1.47
CA VAL A 224 -33.17 -13.91 1.51
C VAL A 224 -34.57 -14.02 0.96
N ILE A 225 -35.41 -13.00 1.13
CA ILE A 225 -36.76 -12.93 0.54
C ILE A 225 -36.67 -12.85 -0.98
N ASP A 226 -35.79 -11.96 -1.47
CA ASP A 226 -35.55 -11.80 -2.91
C ASP A 226 -35.04 -13.10 -3.55
N LEU A 227 -34.03 -13.72 -2.93
CA LEU A 227 -33.49 -15.01 -3.38
C LEU A 227 -34.55 -16.14 -3.35
N ALA A 228 -35.42 -16.15 -2.34
CA ALA A 228 -36.49 -17.14 -2.24
C ALA A 228 -37.55 -16.99 -3.35
N ALA A 229 -37.79 -15.76 -3.79
CA ALA A 229 -38.70 -15.49 -4.92
C ALA A 229 -38.10 -15.92 -6.27
N GLU A 230 -36.78 -15.98 -6.40
CA GLU A 230 -36.07 -16.40 -7.62
C GLU A 230 -35.75 -17.90 -7.65
N TYR A 231 -35.79 -18.60 -6.49
CA TYR A 231 -35.37 -19.98 -6.38
C TYR A 231 -36.42 -20.95 -6.95
N ASP A 232 -36.07 -21.67 -7.99
CA ASP A 232 -36.87 -22.71 -8.64
C ASP A 232 -36.24 -24.11 -8.55
N GLY A 233 -35.17 -24.25 -7.75
CA GLY A 233 -34.41 -25.51 -7.60
C GLY A 233 -35.08 -26.54 -6.68
N PRO A 234 -34.40 -27.67 -6.44
CA PRO A 234 -34.94 -28.76 -5.62
C PRO A 234 -35.06 -28.35 -4.14
N ASP A 235 -35.96 -29.04 -3.43
CA ASP A 235 -36.08 -28.96 -1.96
C ASP A 235 -34.92 -29.73 -1.30
N ASP A 236 -33.71 -29.25 -1.52
CA ASP A 236 -32.47 -29.77 -0.95
C ASP A 236 -31.65 -28.64 -0.36
N VAL A 237 -31.32 -28.76 0.92
CA VAL A 237 -30.64 -27.72 1.71
C VAL A 237 -29.25 -27.36 1.11
N THR A 238 -28.53 -28.38 0.63
CA THR A 238 -27.18 -28.15 0.10
C THR A 238 -27.22 -27.46 -1.27
N ALA A 239 -28.11 -27.91 -2.15
CA ALA A 239 -28.31 -27.29 -3.45
C ALA A 239 -28.83 -25.86 -3.32
N ALA A 240 -29.83 -25.64 -2.46
CA ALA A 240 -30.38 -24.31 -2.19
C ALA A 240 -29.32 -23.35 -1.61
N GLY A 241 -28.49 -23.86 -0.66
CA GLY A 241 -27.41 -23.08 -0.05
C GLY A 241 -26.33 -22.68 -1.06
N ARG A 242 -25.87 -23.59 -1.90
CA ARG A 242 -24.88 -23.31 -2.96
C ARG A 242 -25.42 -22.30 -3.97
N TRP A 243 -26.65 -22.53 -4.47
CA TRP A 243 -27.29 -21.60 -5.40
C TRP A 243 -27.40 -20.17 -4.83
N ALA A 244 -27.82 -20.05 -3.56
CA ALA A 244 -27.92 -18.76 -2.90
C ALA A 244 -26.54 -18.11 -2.71
N ALA A 245 -25.52 -18.89 -2.33
CA ALA A 245 -24.16 -18.40 -2.16
C ALA A 245 -23.58 -17.87 -3.50
N ASP A 246 -23.81 -18.57 -4.60
CA ASP A 246 -23.37 -18.11 -5.94
C ASP A 246 -24.00 -16.77 -6.31
N ARG A 247 -25.33 -16.61 -6.09
CA ARG A 247 -26.04 -15.35 -6.34
C ARG A 247 -25.53 -14.20 -5.47
N ILE A 248 -25.27 -14.48 -4.20
CA ILE A 248 -24.69 -13.49 -3.27
C ILE A 248 -23.27 -13.13 -3.71
N LEU A 249 -22.45 -14.11 -4.10
CA LEU A 249 -21.10 -13.87 -4.58
C LEU A 249 -21.07 -12.98 -5.84
N ASP A 250 -22.01 -13.18 -6.78
CA ASP A 250 -22.13 -12.31 -7.94
C ASP A 250 -22.46 -10.86 -7.55
N LYS A 251 -23.34 -10.66 -6.55
CA LYS A 251 -23.62 -9.32 -6.00
C LYS A 251 -22.38 -8.73 -5.31
N ILE A 252 -21.63 -9.52 -4.52
CA ILE A 252 -20.37 -9.09 -3.89
C ILE A 252 -19.38 -8.62 -4.96
N LYS A 253 -19.20 -9.38 -6.04
CA LYS A 253 -18.32 -9.01 -7.16
C LYS A 253 -18.73 -7.68 -7.78
N ALA A 254 -20.01 -7.47 -8.01
CA ALA A 254 -20.54 -6.24 -8.59
C ALA A 254 -20.32 -5.04 -7.66
N THR A 255 -20.61 -5.18 -6.35
CA THR A 255 -20.38 -4.15 -5.34
C THR A 255 -18.90 -3.76 -5.27
N LEU A 256 -17.99 -4.72 -5.21
CA LEU A 256 -16.54 -4.47 -5.17
C LEU A 256 -16.03 -3.82 -6.45
N ALA A 257 -16.52 -4.25 -7.60
CA ALA A 257 -16.18 -3.63 -8.88
C ALA A 257 -16.63 -2.17 -8.96
N SER A 258 -17.76 -1.80 -8.34
CA SER A 258 -18.26 -0.42 -8.33
C SER A 258 -17.35 0.55 -7.57
N VAL A 259 -16.54 0.06 -6.65
CA VAL A 259 -15.47 0.82 -5.96
C VAL A 259 -14.08 0.53 -6.54
N GLY A 260 -13.98 -0.08 -7.71
CA GLY A 260 -12.71 -0.35 -8.39
C GLY A 260 -11.84 -1.41 -7.72
N ILE A 261 -12.40 -2.29 -6.89
CA ILE A 261 -11.72 -3.43 -6.28
C ILE A 261 -11.95 -4.64 -7.17
N ILE A 262 -10.88 -5.12 -7.80
CA ILE A 262 -10.90 -6.26 -8.72
C ILE A 262 -9.93 -7.32 -8.24
N PHE A 263 -10.40 -8.56 -8.17
CA PHE A 263 -9.59 -9.71 -7.80
C PHE A 263 -9.13 -10.47 -9.06
N ASP A 264 -7.91 -10.98 -9.01
CA ASP A 264 -7.34 -11.82 -10.05
C ASP A 264 -7.83 -13.27 -9.89
N GLU A 265 -8.09 -13.71 -8.64
CA GLU A 265 -8.56 -15.06 -8.30
C GLU A 265 -9.67 -15.02 -7.24
N TRP A 266 -10.70 -15.85 -7.46
CA TRP A 266 -11.78 -16.15 -6.51
C TRP A 266 -11.65 -17.62 -6.11
N TYR A 267 -10.89 -17.88 -5.04
CA TYR A 267 -10.48 -19.22 -4.65
C TYR A 267 -11.55 -19.91 -3.79
N SER A 268 -12.09 -21.02 -4.28
CA SER A 268 -13.18 -21.77 -3.62
C SER A 268 -12.67 -22.70 -2.52
N GLN A 269 -13.25 -22.64 -1.32
CA GLN A 269 -12.99 -23.60 -0.25
C GLN A 269 -13.40 -25.02 -0.65
N ALA A 270 -14.52 -25.18 -1.35
CA ALA A 270 -14.99 -26.49 -1.81
C ALA A 270 -13.93 -27.17 -2.70
N SER A 271 -13.19 -26.41 -3.52
CA SER A 271 -12.13 -26.96 -4.38
C SER A 271 -10.98 -27.59 -3.57
N ILE A 272 -10.64 -27.05 -2.40
CA ILE A 272 -9.61 -27.62 -1.50
C ILE A 272 -10.15 -28.93 -0.87
N GLU A 273 -11.39 -28.90 -0.40
CA GLU A 273 -12.02 -30.07 0.24
C GLU A 273 -12.18 -31.22 -0.75
N GLU A 274 -12.64 -30.93 -1.97
CA GLU A 274 -12.88 -31.93 -3.03
C GLU A 274 -11.60 -32.48 -3.67
N SER A 275 -10.50 -31.72 -3.67
CA SER A 275 -9.21 -32.15 -4.27
C SER A 275 -8.43 -33.16 -3.43
N GLY A 276 -8.78 -33.34 -2.15
CA GLY A 276 -8.00 -34.14 -1.19
C GLY A 276 -6.77 -33.43 -0.62
N ALA A 277 -6.59 -32.13 -0.91
CA ALA A 277 -5.43 -31.35 -0.45
C ALA A 277 -5.29 -31.29 1.07
N VAL A 278 -6.41 -31.36 1.81
CA VAL A 278 -6.41 -31.43 3.28
C VAL A 278 -5.75 -32.71 3.77
N ASP A 279 -6.13 -33.86 3.19
CA ASP A 279 -5.58 -35.16 3.57
C ASP A 279 -4.09 -35.27 3.21
N GLU A 280 -3.71 -34.77 2.03
CA GLU A 280 -2.30 -34.68 1.61
C GLU A 280 -1.48 -33.81 2.57
N THR A 281 -2.03 -32.70 3.03
CA THR A 281 -1.35 -31.79 3.96
C THR A 281 -1.17 -32.44 5.33
N ILE A 282 -2.21 -33.11 5.86
CA ILE A 282 -2.11 -33.86 7.11
C ILE A 282 -1.05 -34.96 7.00
N ALA A 283 -1.06 -35.74 5.90
CA ALA A 283 -0.07 -36.79 5.66
C ALA A 283 1.38 -36.24 5.58
N LEU A 284 1.57 -35.05 5.02
CA LEU A 284 2.87 -34.38 5.00
C LEU A 284 3.35 -34.05 6.42
N LEU A 285 2.49 -33.51 7.27
CA LEU A 285 2.79 -33.21 8.68
C LEU A 285 3.02 -34.47 9.50
N GLU A 286 2.28 -35.55 9.22
CA GLU A 286 2.46 -36.87 9.87
C GLU A 286 3.83 -37.48 9.52
N ALA A 287 4.26 -37.40 8.25
CA ALA A 287 5.57 -37.88 7.82
C ALA A 287 6.74 -37.14 8.52
N GLN A 288 6.51 -35.93 9.00
CA GLN A 288 7.48 -35.15 9.78
C GLN A 288 7.39 -35.43 11.31
N GLY A 289 6.47 -36.29 11.77
CA GLY A 289 6.25 -36.55 13.19
C GLY A 289 5.54 -35.41 13.94
N LEU A 290 4.94 -34.48 13.22
CA LEU A 290 4.23 -33.34 13.79
C LEU A 290 2.74 -33.60 14.05
N VAL A 291 2.28 -34.83 13.83
CA VAL A 291 0.88 -35.25 14.08
C VAL A 291 0.83 -36.39 15.09
N TYR A 292 -0.24 -36.43 15.88
CA TYR A 292 -0.54 -37.52 16.80
C TYR A 292 -2.05 -37.70 16.99
N GLU A 293 -2.46 -38.90 17.43
CA GLU A 293 -3.86 -39.22 17.73
C GLU A 293 -4.11 -39.12 19.24
N GLN A 294 -5.20 -38.43 19.62
CA GLN A 294 -5.67 -38.34 20.98
C GLN A 294 -7.20 -38.22 21.01
N ASP A 295 -7.87 -39.01 21.83
CA ASP A 295 -9.34 -39.05 22.02
C ASP A 295 -10.12 -39.22 20.69
N GLY A 296 -9.53 -39.96 19.74
CA GLY A 296 -10.09 -40.18 18.40
C GLY A 296 -9.98 -38.99 17.44
N ALA A 297 -9.26 -37.96 17.82
CA ALA A 297 -8.99 -36.79 17.00
C ALA A 297 -7.51 -36.72 16.58
N THR A 298 -7.25 -36.18 15.40
CA THR A 298 -5.89 -35.98 14.86
C THR A 298 -5.39 -34.59 15.26
N TRP A 299 -4.26 -34.54 15.96
CA TRP A 299 -3.69 -33.32 16.53
C TRP A 299 -2.38 -32.94 15.85
N PHE A 300 -2.17 -31.63 15.68
CA PHE A 300 -0.93 -31.01 15.20
C PHE A 300 -0.12 -30.48 16.39
N ARG A 301 1.18 -30.83 16.46
CA ARG A 301 2.14 -30.40 17.49
C ARG A 301 2.58 -28.95 17.29
N SER A 302 1.62 -28.04 17.16
CA SER A 302 1.90 -26.62 16.85
C SER A 302 2.64 -25.91 18.00
N GLU A 303 2.51 -26.38 19.25
CA GLU A 303 3.27 -25.85 20.38
C GLU A 303 4.78 -25.97 20.18
N GLN A 304 5.27 -27.01 19.51
CA GLN A 304 6.69 -27.19 19.19
C GLN A 304 7.23 -26.13 18.22
N LEU A 305 6.34 -25.46 17.49
CA LEU A 305 6.63 -24.46 16.46
C LEU A 305 6.13 -23.05 16.88
N GLY A 306 5.99 -22.81 18.20
CA GLY A 306 5.71 -21.48 18.72
C GLY A 306 4.24 -21.12 18.93
N ASP A 307 3.29 -22.04 18.70
CA ASP A 307 1.90 -21.81 19.10
C ASP A 307 1.75 -21.98 20.63
N VAL A 308 0.67 -21.44 21.20
CA VAL A 308 0.38 -21.52 22.65
C VAL A 308 -0.06 -22.91 23.12
N ARG A 309 -0.48 -23.77 22.21
CA ARG A 309 -0.91 -25.16 22.45
C ARG A 309 -1.05 -25.93 21.14
N ASP A 310 -1.07 -27.26 21.21
CA ASP A 310 -1.38 -28.11 20.06
C ASP A 310 -2.81 -27.91 19.56
N ARG A 311 -3.02 -28.17 18.27
CA ARG A 311 -4.30 -27.92 17.58
C ARG A 311 -4.87 -29.19 16.93
N VAL A 312 -6.20 -29.29 16.94
CA VAL A 312 -6.89 -30.35 16.23
C VAL A 312 -6.94 -30.05 14.75
N LEU A 313 -6.50 -30.98 13.91
CA LEU A 313 -6.65 -30.95 12.44
C LEU A 313 -7.91 -31.71 11.99
N ARG A 314 -8.20 -32.85 12.61
CA ARG A 314 -9.39 -33.65 12.32
C ARG A 314 -10.08 -34.03 13.63
N LYS A 315 -11.39 -33.81 13.70
CA LYS A 315 -12.22 -34.11 14.85
C LYS A 315 -12.48 -35.61 14.95
N ALA A 316 -12.92 -36.10 16.13
CA ALA A 316 -13.26 -37.50 16.34
C ALA A 316 -14.37 -38.07 15.44
N ASN A 317 -15.21 -37.20 14.87
CA ASN A 317 -16.22 -37.56 13.87
C ASN A 317 -15.70 -37.64 12.44
N GLY A 318 -14.39 -37.40 12.22
CA GLY A 318 -13.73 -37.43 10.93
C GLY A 318 -13.72 -36.11 10.17
N ASP A 319 -14.42 -35.04 10.63
CA ASP A 319 -14.46 -33.75 9.98
C ASP A 319 -13.12 -33.01 10.14
N ALA A 320 -12.61 -32.43 9.07
CA ALA A 320 -11.49 -31.49 9.12
C ALA A 320 -11.87 -30.20 9.88
N THR A 321 -10.90 -29.60 10.56
CA THR A 321 -11.06 -28.28 11.17
C THR A 321 -10.75 -27.17 10.17
N TYR A 322 -11.13 -25.94 10.49
CA TYR A 322 -10.74 -24.76 9.69
C TYR A 322 -9.22 -24.68 9.55
N LEU A 323 -8.46 -24.91 10.61
CA LEU A 323 -7.00 -24.88 10.55
C LEU A 323 -6.43 -25.87 9.52
N ALA A 324 -6.99 -27.08 9.43
CA ALA A 324 -6.54 -28.05 8.43
C ALA A 324 -6.78 -27.56 6.99
N GLY A 325 -7.93 -26.91 6.76
CA GLY A 325 -8.22 -26.24 5.50
C GLY A 325 -7.27 -25.09 5.22
N ASP A 326 -7.03 -24.23 6.21
CA ASP A 326 -6.11 -23.08 6.09
C ASP A 326 -4.66 -23.54 5.78
N LEU A 327 -4.20 -24.65 6.42
CA LEU A 327 -2.87 -25.20 6.12
C LEU A 327 -2.79 -25.78 4.71
N ALA A 328 -3.83 -26.45 4.23
CA ALA A 328 -3.89 -26.94 2.85
C ALA A 328 -3.89 -25.80 1.84
N TYR A 329 -4.58 -24.73 2.14
CA TYR A 329 -4.61 -23.53 1.32
C TYR A 329 -3.26 -22.79 1.30
N HIS A 330 -2.57 -22.65 2.44
CA HIS A 330 -1.23 -22.06 2.47
C HIS A 330 -0.17 -22.95 1.80
N ARG A 331 -0.33 -24.29 1.88
CA ARG A 331 0.47 -25.22 1.07
C ARG A 331 0.26 -24.94 -0.43
N ASP A 332 -0.96 -24.72 -0.86
CA ASP A 332 -1.26 -24.35 -2.27
C ASP A 332 -0.59 -23.03 -2.64
N LYS A 333 -0.74 -21.99 -1.84
CA LYS A 333 -0.13 -20.67 -2.09
C LYS A 333 1.40 -20.77 -2.25
N PHE A 334 2.10 -21.40 -1.31
CA PHE A 334 3.55 -21.40 -1.26
C PHE A 334 4.21 -22.50 -2.10
N LEU A 335 3.68 -23.74 -2.05
CA LEU A 335 4.36 -24.90 -2.62
C LEU A 335 3.82 -25.33 -3.98
N ILE A 336 2.56 -25.05 -4.30
CA ILE A 336 1.94 -25.41 -5.57
C ILE A 336 1.99 -24.23 -6.54
N ARG A 337 1.46 -23.06 -6.13
CA ARG A 337 1.46 -21.85 -6.96
C ARG A 337 2.77 -21.06 -6.87
N GLY A 338 3.59 -21.30 -5.84
CA GLY A 338 4.95 -20.80 -5.70
C GLY A 338 5.04 -19.29 -5.50
N PHE A 339 4.17 -18.69 -4.67
CA PHE A 339 4.33 -17.31 -4.26
C PHE A 339 5.55 -17.17 -3.34
N ASP A 340 6.34 -16.12 -3.53
CA ASP A 340 7.50 -15.83 -2.67
C ASP A 340 7.05 -15.25 -1.34
N ARG A 341 5.97 -14.45 -1.35
CA ARG A 341 5.35 -13.82 -0.17
C ARG A 341 3.84 -13.91 -0.25
N VAL A 342 3.22 -14.07 0.91
CA VAL A 342 1.76 -14.02 1.09
C VAL A 342 1.45 -12.96 2.13
N ILE A 343 0.47 -12.11 1.83
CA ILE A 343 -0.03 -11.06 2.73
C ILE A 343 -1.53 -11.30 2.91
N ASP A 344 -1.92 -11.77 4.11
CA ASP A 344 -3.32 -12.00 4.46
C ASP A 344 -3.85 -10.82 5.29
N VAL A 345 -4.92 -10.20 4.85
CA VAL A 345 -5.60 -9.10 5.55
C VAL A 345 -6.85 -9.65 6.23
N PHE A 346 -6.76 -9.86 7.53
CA PHE A 346 -7.82 -10.43 8.36
C PHE A 346 -8.45 -9.39 9.29
N GLY A 347 -9.68 -9.66 9.77
CA GLY A 347 -10.25 -8.92 10.87
C GLY A 347 -9.53 -9.23 12.19
N ALA A 348 -9.58 -8.30 13.15
CA ALA A 348 -8.94 -8.44 14.46
C ALA A 348 -9.43 -9.65 15.26
N ASP A 349 -10.62 -10.18 14.97
CA ASP A 349 -11.19 -11.41 15.54
C ASP A 349 -10.38 -12.67 15.20
N HIS A 350 -9.57 -12.64 14.14
CA HIS A 350 -8.66 -13.73 13.74
C HIS A 350 -7.32 -13.74 14.49
N HIS A 351 -7.03 -12.77 15.37
CA HIS A 351 -5.77 -12.68 16.12
C HIS A 351 -5.34 -14.01 16.77
N GLY A 352 -6.30 -14.77 17.35
CA GLY A 352 -6.02 -16.05 18.01
C GLY A 352 -5.60 -17.20 17.09
N GLN A 353 -5.70 -17.04 15.77
CA GLN A 353 -5.37 -18.07 14.78
C GLN A 353 -3.99 -17.85 14.15
N VAL A 354 -3.43 -16.64 14.25
CA VAL A 354 -2.18 -16.26 13.61
C VAL A 354 -1.02 -17.19 14.03
N ALA A 355 -0.85 -17.44 15.32
CA ALA A 355 0.24 -18.29 15.81
C ALA A 355 0.14 -19.73 15.26
N SER A 356 -1.07 -20.28 15.20
CA SER A 356 -1.30 -21.63 14.66
C SER A 356 -1.01 -21.69 13.15
N LEU A 357 -1.35 -20.64 12.42
CA LEU A 357 -1.10 -20.54 11.00
C LEU A 357 0.40 -20.40 10.70
N MET A 358 1.11 -19.56 11.46
CA MET A 358 2.57 -19.41 11.34
C MET A 358 3.31 -20.72 11.62
N ALA A 359 2.91 -21.44 12.72
CA ALA A 359 3.44 -22.76 13.03
C ALA A 359 3.17 -23.77 11.90
N GLY A 360 1.98 -23.69 11.28
CA GLY A 360 1.64 -24.54 10.14
C GLY A 360 2.49 -24.27 8.91
N VAL A 361 2.72 -23.01 8.57
CA VAL A 361 3.58 -22.60 7.45
C VAL A 361 5.02 -23.08 7.67
N GLU A 362 5.55 -22.96 8.89
CA GLU A 362 6.86 -23.51 9.25
C GLU A 362 6.89 -25.03 9.10
N ALA A 363 5.84 -25.72 9.53
CA ALA A 363 5.69 -27.17 9.38
C ALA A 363 5.63 -27.62 7.91
N LEU A 364 5.19 -26.78 7.01
CA LEU A 364 5.24 -27.01 5.56
C LEU A 364 6.64 -26.85 4.97
N GLY A 365 7.63 -26.45 5.77
CA GLY A 365 9.00 -26.19 5.33
C GLY A 365 9.17 -24.83 4.66
N VAL A 366 8.26 -23.91 4.86
CA VAL A 366 8.30 -22.53 4.38
C VAL A 366 8.78 -21.62 5.52
N ASP A 367 9.69 -20.70 5.21
CA ASP A 367 10.11 -19.67 6.16
C ASP A 367 8.88 -18.83 6.58
N PRO A 368 8.50 -18.83 7.88
CA PRO A 368 7.34 -18.08 8.36
C PRO A 368 7.39 -16.59 8.04
N SER A 369 8.57 -15.99 7.88
CA SER A 369 8.72 -14.58 7.49
C SER A 369 8.15 -14.24 6.10
N ARG A 370 7.86 -15.25 5.30
CA ARG A 370 7.20 -15.11 3.99
C ARG A 370 5.69 -14.94 4.09
N LEU A 371 5.09 -15.23 5.25
CA LEU A 371 3.68 -14.97 5.54
C LEU A 371 3.56 -13.71 6.41
N GLU A 372 2.87 -12.71 5.92
CA GLU A 372 2.50 -11.50 6.66
C GLU A 372 1.00 -11.51 6.94
N VAL A 373 0.60 -11.48 8.22
CA VAL A 373 -0.81 -11.33 8.60
C VAL A 373 -1.05 -9.91 9.09
N LYS A 374 -1.88 -9.17 8.37
CA LYS A 374 -2.31 -7.81 8.72
C LYS A 374 -3.68 -7.87 9.37
N LEU A 375 -3.81 -7.32 10.57
CA LEU A 375 -5.06 -7.36 11.34
C LEU A 375 -5.78 -6.01 11.28
N GLY A 376 -6.93 -5.98 10.59
CA GLY A 376 -7.77 -4.80 10.48
C GLY A 376 -8.60 -4.59 11.74
N GLN A 377 -8.47 -3.41 12.35
CA GLN A 377 -9.26 -3.01 13.51
C GLN A 377 -10.70 -2.64 13.16
N MET A 378 -11.54 -2.56 14.18
CA MET A 378 -12.95 -2.21 13.98
C MET A 378 -13.10 -0.78 13.49
N VAL A 379 -13.99 -0.62 12.52
CA VAL A 379 -14.41 0.67 11.97
C VAL A 379 -15.81 0.99 12.48
N SER A 380 -16.03 2.20 12.97
CA SER A 380 -17.31 2.71 13.37
C SER A 380 -17.75 3.82 12.40
N LEU A 381 -19.01 3.82 12.01
CA LEU A 381 -19.62 4.89 11.25
C LEU A 381 -20.54 5.71 12.15
N VAL A 382 -20.47 7.03 12.02
CA VAL A 382 -21.42 7.96 12.63
C VAL A 382 -22.04 8.82 11.52
N ASP A 383 -23.24 9.29 11.75
CA ASP A 383 -23.91 10.29 10.92
C ASP A 383 -24.23 11.49 11.81
N GLY A 384 -23.34 12.47 11.80
CA GLY A 384 -23.34 13.55 12.78
C GLY A 384 -23.13 13.00 14.21
N ASN A 385 -24.14 13.15 15.08
CA ASN A 385 -24.06 12.69 16.48
C ASN A 385 -24.63 11.27 16.70
N GLU A 386 -25.12 10.61 15.67
CA GLU A 386 -25.73 9.28 15.78
C GLU A 386 -24.78 8.18 15.35
N THR A 387 -24.53 7.21 16.25
CA THR A 387 -23.75 6.01 15.89
C THR A 387 -24.60 5.10 15.02
N VAL A 388 -24.09 4.80 13.84
CA VAL A 388 -24.74 3.87 12.92
C VAL A 388 -24.47 2.44 13.39
N LYS A 389 -25.54 1.71 13.82
CA LYS A 389 -25.40 0.37 14.38
C LYS A 389 -24.99 -0.65 13.33
N MET A 390 -23.94 -1.43 13.63
CA MET A 390 -23.41 -2.48 12.77
C MET A 390 -23.65 -3.88 13.35
N GLY A 391 -24.49 -4.70 12.72
CA GLY A 391 -24.77 -6.06 13.20
C GLY A 391 -25.35 -6.98 12.12
N LYS A 392 -24.56 -7.97 11.63
CA LYS A 392 -24.93 -8.87 10.52
C LYS A 392 -26.16 -9.77 10.78
N ARG A 393 -26.37 -10.27 12.01
CA ARG A 393 -27.42 -11.26 12.30
C ARG A 393 -28.81 -10.68 12.53
N ALA A 394 -28.91 -9.40 12.87
CA ALA A 394 -30.17 -8.74 13.19
C ALA A 394 -30.80 -7.97 12.01
N GLY A 395 -30.24 -8.08 10.80
CA GLY A 395 -30.68 -7.31 9.62
C GLY A 395 -30.38 -5.80 9.67
N ASN A 396 -29.54 -5.36 10.60
CA ASN A 396 -29.21 -3.94 10.83
C ASN A 396 -27.75 -3.61 10.48
N ALA A 397 -27.09 -4.45 9.67
CA ALA A 397 -25.75 -4.16 9.19
C ALA A 397 -25.83 -3.17 8.03
N ILE A 398 -24.97 -2.15 8.03
CA ILE A 398 -24.86 -1.27 6.86
C ILE A 398 -24.06 -2.01 5.80
N ASP A 399 -24.73 -2.24 4.68
CA ASP A 399 -24.13 -2.81 3.51
C ASP A 399 -23.22 -1.78 2.83
N LEU A 400 -22.15 -2.25 2.22
CA LEU A 400 -21.21 -1.41 1.49
C LEU A 400 -21.92 -0.62 0.37
N ASP A 401 -22.87 -1.24 -0.34
CA ASP A 401 -23.67 -0.59 -1.39
C ASP A 401 -24.42 0.64 -0.89
N THR A 402 -24.94 0.59 0.35
CA THR A 402 -25.60 1.73 0.97
C THR A 402 -24.66 2.91 1.14
N VAL A 403 -23.44 2.65 1.63
CA VAL A 403 -22.42 3.70 1.81
C VAL A 403 -21.94 4.24 0.46
N ILE A 404 -21.69 3.37 -0.51
CA ILE A 404 -21.31 3.78 -1.88
C ILE A 404 -22.38 4.66 -2.52
N SER A 405 -23.65 4.31 -2.33
CA SER A 405 -24.77 5.08 -2.88
C SER A 405 -24.93 6.46 -2.21
N ASP A 406 -24.54 6.57 -0.95
CA ASP A 406 -24.67 7.79 -0.15
C ASP A 406 -23.53 8.78 -0.42
N ILE A 407 -22.27 8.33 -0.36
CA ILE A 407 -21.09 9.21 -0.44
C ILE A 407 -20.26 9.00 -1.71
N GLY A 408 -20.58 8.03 -2.53
CA GLY A 408 -19.85 7.69 -3.73
C GLY A 408 -18.62 6.78 -3.53
N PRO A 409 -18.11 6.17 -4.61
CA PRO A 409 -17.01 5.22 -4.56
C PRO A 409 -15.69 5.85 -4.11
N ASP A 410 -15.35 7.02 -4.63
CA ASP A 410 -14.08 7.71 -4.31
C ASP A 410 -14.00 8.12 -2.84
N ALA A 411 -15.12 8.64 -2.29
CA ALA A 411 -15.18 9.00 -0.87
C ALA A 411 -15.07 7.77 0.03
N THR A 412 -15.74 6.68 -0.32
CA THR A 412 -15.63 5.41 0.39
C THR A 412 -14.17 4.93 0.46
N ARG A 413 -13.42 5.01 -0.65
CA ARG A 413 -12.01 4.59 -0.70
C ARG A 413 -11.09 5.53 0.08
N ILE A 414 -11.16 6.85 -0.14
CA ILE A 414 -10.28 7.80 0.56
C ILE A 414 -10.47 7.71 2.07
N LEU A 415 -11.71 7.68 2.55
CA LEU A 415 -11.99 7.56 3.98
C LEU A 415 -11.36 6.30 4.57
N SER A 416 -11.46 5.17 3.87
CA SER A 416 -10.86 3.90 4.28
C SER A 416 -9.34 3.96 4.40
N LEU A 417 -8.70 4.85 3.65
CA LEU A 417 -7.24 4.98 3.54
C LEU A 417 -6.66 6.18 4.31
N MET A 418 -7.50 6.89 5.10
CA MET A 418 -7.04 8.00 5.93
C MET A 418 -6.39 7.56 7.23
N SER A 419 -6.73 6.37 7.72
CA SER A 419 -6.21 5.80 8.96
C SER A 419 -5.45 4.52 8.70
N SER A 420 -4.50 4.21 9.56
CA SER A 420 -3.79 2.93 9.51
C SER A 420 -4.74 1.76 9.80
N LEU A 421 -4.50 0.61 9.17
CA LEU A 421 -5.32 -0.60 9.30
C LEU A 421 -5.43 -1.09 10.76
N ASP A 422 -4.38 -0.91 11.54
CA ASP A 422 -4.24 -1.34 12.93
C ASP A 422 -4.87 -0.37 13.95
N GLN A 423 -5.47 0.73 13.49
CA GLN A 423 -6.14 1.71 14.34
C GLN A 423 -7.66 1.60 14.22
N ALA A 424 -8.35 1.53 15.37
CA ALA A 424 -9.79 1.70 15.38
C ALA A 424 -10.14 3.12 14.94
N SER A 425 -11.04 3.25 13.97
CA SER A 425 -11.39 4.52 13.35
C SER A 425 -12.89 4.77 13.40
N THR A 426 -13.27 6.03 13.57
CA THR A 426 -14.66 6.49 13.49
C THR A 426 -14.78 7.51 12.36
N PHE A 427 -15.70 7.28 11.44
CA PHE A 427 -15.92 8.13 10.28
C PHE A 427 -17.31 8.74 10.32
N ASP A 428 -17.36 10.04 10.11
CA ASP A 428 -18.61 10.80 10.03
C ASP A 428 -19.02 10.97 8.56
N LEU A 429 -20.11 10.28 8.19
CA LEU A 429 -20.67 10.35 6.84
C LEU A 429 -21.19 11.75 6.50
N ALA A 430 -21.67 12.50 7.49
CA ALA A 430 -22.14 13.87 7.28
C ALA A 430 -21.02 14.77 6.75
N SER A 431 -19.78 14.59 7.26
CA SER A 431 -18.63 15.43 6.88
C SER A 431 -18.21 15.26 5.42
N VAL A 432 -18.53 14.13 4.77
CA VAL A 432 -18.14 13.85 3.38
C VAL A 432 -19.25 14.07 2.37
N ARG A 433 -20.50 14.31 2.81
CA ARG A 433 -21.59 14.71 1.92
C ARG A 433 -21.47 16.18 1.51
N GLU A 434 -20.77 17.00 2.28
CA GLU A 434 -20.62 18.42 1.97
C GLU A 434 -19.52 18.65 0.93
N GLN A 435 -19.79 19.50 -0.05
CA GLN A 435 -18.81 19.97 -1.03
C GLN A 435 -18.03 21.16 -0.45
N SER A 436 -17.20 20.89 0.54
CA SER A 436 -16.41 21.90 1.24
C SER A 436 -14.94 21.53 1.31
N ALA A 437 -14.08 22.51 1.65
CA ALA A 437 -12.65 22.27 1.84
C ALA A 437 -12.35 21.34 3.04
N GLU A 438 -13.32 21.13 3.92
CA GLU A 438 -13.21 20.24 5.07
C GLU A 438 -13.41 18.77 4.66
N ASN A 439 -14.11 18.53 3.53
CA ASN A 439 -14.22 17.21 2.93
C ASN A 439 -12.90 16.80 2.24
N PRO A 440 -12.16 15.81 2.76
CA PRO A 440 -10.83 15.46 2.24
C PRO A 440 -10.86 14.96 0.80
N VAL A 441 -11.95 14.34 0.38
CA VAL A 441 -12.13 13.83 -0.99
C VAL A 441 -12.35 14.97 -1.95
N PHE A 442 -13.33 15.82 -1.63
CA PHE A 442 -13.65 17.01 -2.42
C PHE A 442 -12.42 17.92 -2.55
N TYR A 443 -11.66 18.10 -1.46
CA TYR A 443 -10.45 18.94 -1.44
C TYR A 443 -9.39 18.45 -2.42
N VAL A 444 -9.14 17.14 -2.47
CA VAL A 444 -8.15 16.55 -3.38
C VAL A 444 -8.66 16.60 -4.83
N GLN A 445 -9.91 16.23 -5.07
CA GLN A 445 -10.49 16.24 -6.42
C GLN A 445 -10.63 17.66 -6.98
N MET A 446 -10.84 18.67 -6.11
CA MET A 446 -10.83 20.07 -6.50
C MET A 446 -9.46 20.51 -7.08
N ALA A 447 -8.36 19.95 -6.59
CA ALA A 447 -7.05 20.23 -7.19
C ALA A 447 -6.99 19.74 -8.65
N SER A 448 -7.46 18.51 -8.94
CA SER A 448 -7.56 17.97 -10.30
C SER A 448 -8.49 18.82 -11.18
N ALA A 449 -9.65 19.22 -10.67
CA ALA A 449 -10.60 20.06 -11.41
C ALA A 449 -10.03 21.45 -11.73
N ARG A 450 -9.25 22.06 -10.81
CA ARG A 450 -8.54 23.33 -11.04
C ARG A 450 -7.47 23.18 -12.12
N ILE A 451 -6.71 22.09 -12.12
CA ILE A 451 -5.73 21.74 -13.16
C ILE A 451 -6.42 21.69 -14.53
N GLY A 452 -7.55 20.96 -14.63
CA GLY A 452 -8.36 20.92 -15.85
C GLY A 452 -8.88 22.30 -16.25
N GLY A 453 -9.25 23.15 -15.27
CA GLY A 453 -9.64 24.53 -15.46
C GLY A 453 -8.54 25.40 -16.10
N VAL A 454 -7.29 25.25 -15.66
CA VAL A 454 -6.14 25.93 -16.28
C VAL A 454 -5.98 25.51 -17.74
N GLY A 455 -6.11 24.21 -18.05
CA GLY A 455 -6.04 23.72 -19.42
C GLY A 455 -7.14 24.30 -20.32
N ARG A 456 -8.38 24.35 -19.85
CA ARG A 456 -9.50 24.99 -20.56
C ARG A 456 -9.25 26.49 -20.77
N LYS A 457 -8.75 27.18 -19.75
CA LYS A 457 -8.44 28.61 -19.86
C LYS A 457 -7.31 28.87 -20.86
N ALA A 458 -6.28 28.05 -20.88
CA ALA A 458 -5.20 28.14 -21.89
C ALA A 458 -5.76 27.98 -23.30
N ALA A 459 -6.66 27.00 -23.51
CA ALA A 459 -7.32 26.79 -24.81
C ALA A 459 -8.19 28.01 -25.23
N GLU A 460 -8.96 28.60 -24.30
CA GLU A 460 -9.76 29.79 -24.56
C GLU A 460 -8.89 31.02 -24.97
N LEU A 461 -7.68 31.13 -24.39
CA LEU A 461 -6.72 32.20 -24.68
C LEU A 461 -5.81 31.85 -25.86
N GLU A 462 -6.00 30.71 -26.52
CA GLU A 462 -5.14 30.21 -27.60
C GLU A 462 -3.67 30.06 -27.18
N VAL A 463 -3.40 29.87 -25.86
CA VAL A 463 -2.06 29.64 -25.33
C VAL A 463 -1.71 28.16 -25.46
N VAL A 464 -0.74 27.88 -26.31
CA VAL A 464 -0.16 26.54 -26.49
C VAL A 464 1.09 26.42 -25.62
N ARG A 465 1.22 25.29 -24.90
CA ARG A 465 2.47 24.98 -24.19
C ARG A 465 3.61 24.80 -25.20
N ALA A 466 4.68 25.57 -25.04
CA ALA A 466 5.90 25.38 -25.82
C ALA A 466 6.60 24.07 -25.41
N PRO A 467 7.43 23.48 -26.30
CA PRO A 467 8.18 22.25 -25.95
C PRO A 467 9.02 22.43 -24.68
N LEU A 468 9.03 21.42 -23.80
CA LEU A 468 9.73 21.49 -22.50
C LEU A 468 11.20 21.89 -22.65
N ALA A 469 11.88 21.44 -23.71
CA ALA A 469 13.28 21.76 -23.98
C ALA A 469 13.56 23.27 -24.26
N GLU A 470 12.53 24.06 -24.52
CA GLU A 470 12.61 25.50 -24.78
C GLU A 470 12.27 26.33 -23.52
N ILE A 471 11.91 25.68 -22.41
CA ILE A 471 11.42 26.32 -21.19
C ILE A 471 12.54 26.45 -20.17
N ASP A 472 12.74 27.66 -19.68
CA ASP A 472 13.60 27.90 -18.52
C ASP A 472 12.84 27.65 -17.21
N LEU A 473 13.02 26.43 -16.64
CA LEU A 473 12.39 26.03 -15.39
C LEU A 473 12.96 26.80 -14.19
N SER A 474 14.15 27.44 -14.31
CA SER A 474 14.75 28.23 -13.23
C SER A 474 13.96 29.50 -12.89
N LEU A 475 12.97 29.85 -13.69
CA LEU A 475 12.02 30.94 -13.42
C LEU A 475 11.03 30.58 -12.28
N LEU A 476 10.88 29.31 -11.94
CA LEU A 476 10.04 28.85 -10.83
C LEU A 476 10.76 29.04 -9.49
N THR A 477 10.65 30.22 -8.92
CA THR A 477 11.36 30.63 -7.69
C THR A 477 10.45 31.01 -6.53
N HIS A 478 9.15 31.15 -6.78
CA HIS A 478 8.21 31.51 -5.74
C HIS A 478 8.08 30.35 -4.70
N PRO A 479 8.01 30.62 -3.40
CA PRO A 479 7.93 29.58 -2.36
C PRO A 479 6.82 28.54 -2.60
N ARG A 480 5.67 28.96 -3.13
CA ARG A 480 4.57 28.05 -3.46
C ARG A 480 4.88 27.12 -4.63
N GLU A 481 5.63 27.60 -5.64
CA GLU A 481 6.11 26.77 -6.75
C GLU A 481 7.08 25.70 -6.24
N LEU A 482 8.05 26.14 -5.42
CA LEU A 482 9.04 25.25 -4.82
C LEU A 482 8.41 24.24 -3.86
N ASP A 483 7.32 24.57 -3.14
CA ASP A 483 6.59 23.63 -2.29
C ASP A 483 5.90 22.53 -3.10
N VAL A 484 5.36 22.85 -4.28
CA VAL A 484 4.81 21.85 -5.21
C VAL A 484 5.93 20.96 -5.75
N LEU A 485 7.04 21.54 -6.19
CA LEU A 485 8.20 20.79 -6.71
C LEU A 485 8.77 19.80 -5.69
N ARG A 486 8.97 20.24 -4.44
CA ARG A 486 9.44 19.37 -3.36
C ARG A 486 8.47 18.22 -3.09
N CYS A 487 7.16 18.51 -3.12
CA CYS A 487 6.17 17.47 -2.93
C CYS A 487 6.19 16.43 -4.06
N LEU A 488 6.35 16.88 -5.30
CA LEU A 488 6.45 15.97 -6.46
C LEU A 488 7.72 15.09 -6.35
N GLU A 489 8.84 15.68 -5.97
CA GLU A 489 10.11 14.98 -5.82
C GLU A 489 10.08 13.90 -4.71
N GLU A 490 9.26 14.08 -3.68
CA GLU A 490 9.09 13.11 -2.60
C GLU A 490 8.36 11.82 -3.05
N LEU A 491 7.60 11.83 -4.15
CA LEU A 491 6.69 10.73 -4.51
C LEU A 491 7.37 9.37 -4.67
N PRO A 492 8.54 9.23 -5.33
CA PRO A 492 9.21 7.93 -5.43
C PRO A 492 9.53 7.31 -4.08
N GLU A 493 9.98 8.12 -3.11
CA GLU A 493 10.29 7.69 -1.75
C GLU A 493 9.01 7.30 -0.99
N VAL A 494 7.95 8.10 -1.10
CA VAL A 494 6.65 7.80 -0.48
C VAL A 494 6.08 6.47 -0.98
N VAL A 495 6.20 6.19 -2.28
CA VAL A 495 5.73 4.94 -2.88
C VAL A 495 6.58 3.75 -2.42
N ALA A 496 7.92 3.91 -2.35
CA ALA A 496 8.82 2.90 -1.81
C ALA A 496 8.50 2.58 -0.35
N ASP A 497 8.38 3.60 0.48
CA ASP A 497 8.07 3.48 1.90
C ASP A 497 6.68 2.86 2.15
N ALA A 498 5.69 3.22 1.31
CA ALA A 498 4.36 2.63 1.39
C ALA A 498 4.38 1.13 1.09
N ALA A 499 5.24 0.69 0.16
CA ALA A 499 5.43 -0.73 -0.14
C ALA A 499 6.15 -1.45 1.00
N VAL A 500 7.29 -0.93 1.48
CA VAL A 500 8.09 -1.55 2.55
C VAL A 500 7.29 -1.69 3.84
N ASP A 501 6.61 -0.64 4.26
CA ASP A 501 5.86 -0.61 5.52
C ASP A 501 4.46 -1.21 5.40
N ARG A 502 4.05 -1.63 4.19
CA ARG A 502 2.67 -2.06 3.92
C ARG A 502 1.64 -0.99 4.33
N ALA A 503 1.94 0.27 4.03
CA ALA A 503 1.20 1.43 4.52
C ALA A 503 0.73 2.35 3.38
N PRO A 504 -0.32 1.98 2.62
CA PRO A 504 -0.87 2.83 1.55
C PRO A 504 -1.37 4.19 2.07
N THR A 505 -1.62 4.34 3.38
CA THR A 505 -1.95 5.62 4.03
C THR A 505 -0.89 6.70 3.83
N LYS A 506 0.38 6.33 3.60
CA LYS A 506 1.44 7.28 3.25
C LYS A 506 1.14 7.99 1.93
N VAL A 507 0.62 7.24 0.94
CA VAL A 507 0.18 7.81 -0.35
C VAL A 507 -1.00 8.76 -0.14
N THR A 508 -1.97 8.40 0.71
CA THR A 508 -3.11 9.28 1.03
C THR A 508 -2.63 10.60 1.65
N THR A 509 -1.69 10.53 2.58
CA THR A 509 -1.10 11.71 3.22
C THR A 509 -0.39 12.59 2.19
N TRP A 510 0.38 11.97 1.29
CA TRP A 510 1.10 12.67 0.23
C TRP A 510 0.15 13.34 -0.78
N VAL A 511 -0.89 12.65 -1.24
CA VAL A 511 -1.90 13.20 -2.17
C VAL A 511 -2.56 14.44 -1.58
N ARG A 512 -2.93 14.40 -0.31
CA ARG A 512 -3.50 15.56 0.41
C ARG A 512 -2.49 16.72 0.52
N LYS A 513 -1.21 16.41 0.76
CA LYS A 513 -0.13 17.41 0.79
C LYS A 513 0.05 18.06 -0.58
N LEU A 514 0.07 17.28 -1.66
CA LEU A 514 0.20 17.81 -3.01
C LEU A 514 -1.01 18.70 -3.37
N ALA A 515 -2.23 18.26 -3.07
CA ALA A 515 -3.43 19.06 -3.29
C ALA A 515 -3.36 20.40 -2.53
N SER A 516 -2.92 20.38 -1.27
CA SER A 516 -2.76 21.59 -0.46
C SER A 516 -1.72 22.56 -1.04
N ASN A 517 -0.56 22.05 -1.43
CA ASN A 517 0.49 22.85 -2.06
C ASN A 517 0.03 23.43 -3.39
N PHE A 518 -0.67 22.62 -4.21
CA PHE A 518 -1.22 23.06 -5.48
C PHE A 518 -2.29 24.16 -5.29
N HIS A 519 -3.17 24.05 -4.30
CA HIS A 519 -4.14 25.09 -4.00
C HIS A 519 -3.46 26.42 -3.60
N GLY A 520 -2.39 26.36 -2.80
CA GLY A 520 -1.59 27.53 -2.46
C GLY A 520 -0.90 28.14 -3.68
N PHE A 521 -0.28 27.32 -4.53
CA PHE A 521 0.32 27.74 -5.80
C PHE A 521 -0.72 28.40 -6.71
N TYR A 522 -1.86 27.75 -6.93
CA TYR A 522 -2.92 28.27 -7.80
C TYR A 522 -3.48 29.62 -7.32
N HIS A 523 -3.53 29.83 -5.99
CA HIS A 523 -4.02 31.09 -5.40
C HIS A 523 -2.98 32.21 -5.48
N ASP A 524 -1.72 31.92 -5.15
CA ASP A 524 -0.68 32.93 -4.95
C ASP A 524 0.13 33.24 -6.22
N CYS A 525 0.09 32.33 -7.22
CA CYS A 525 0.89 32.42 -8.44
C CYS A 525 -0.01 32.45 -9.68
N PRO A 526 -0.42 33.63 -10.17
CA PRO A 526 -1.21 33.74 -11.42
C PRO A 526 -0.49 33.06 -12.58
N ILE A 527 -1.22 32.25 -13.39
CA ILE A 527 -0.63 31.45 -14.47
C ILE A 527 -0.85 32.12 -15.82
N LEU A 528 -2.10 32.51 -16.11
CA LEU A 528 -2.55 33.04 -17.40
C LEU A 528 -3.20 34.42 -17.21
N ALA A 529 -2.55 35.30 -16.44
CA ALA A 529 -2.96 36.70 -16.30
C ALA A 529 -2.12 37.62 -17.18
N ASP A 530 -2.67 38.75 -17.59
CA ASP A 530 -2.08 39.69 -18.55
C ASP A 530 -0.73 40.31 -18.07
N ASP A 531 -0.51 40.34 -16.76
CA ASP A 531 0.68 40.90 -16.11
C ASP A 531 1.76 39.84 -15.79
N VAL A 532 1.56 38.58 -16.17
CA VAL A 532 2.56 37.51 -15.99
C VAL A 532 3.50 37.45 -17.17
N ASP A 533 4.82 37.40 -16.89
CA ASP A 533 5.82 37.17 -17.93
C ASP A 533 5.51 35.92 -18.75
N PRO A 534 5.46 35.95 -20.08
CA PRO A 534 5.12 34.80 -20.92
C PRO A 534 6.02 33.59 -20.71
N HIS A 535 7.31 33.76 -20.40
CA HIS A 535 8.23 32.65 -20.14
C HIS A 535 7.91 31.99 -18.79
N LEU A 536 7.62 32.81 -17.77
CA LEU A 536 7.17 32.32 -16.47
C LEU A 536 5.80 31.60 -16.57
N ALA A 537 4.87 32.14 -17.37
CA ALA A 537 3.59 31.51 -17.65
C ALA A 537 3.78 30.10 -18.23
N GLN A 538 4.70 29.94 -19.19
CA GLN A 538 5.04 28.64 -19.77
C GLN A 538 5.63 27.67 -18.72
N ALA A 539 6.57 28.12 -17.88
CA ALA A 539 7.13 27.32 -16.81
C ALA A 539 6.04 26.87 -15.81
N ARG A 540 5.12 27.77 -15.44
CA ARG A 540 3.96 27.45 -14.57
C ARG A 540 2.99 26.46 -15.21
N LEU A 541 2.75 26.53 -16.52
CA LEU A 541 1.92 25.55 -17.24
C LEU A 541 2.53 24.14 -17.18
N TRP A 542 3.85 24.01 -17.22
CA TRP A 542 4.52 22.73 -17.04
C TRP A 542 4.48 22.24 -15.58
N LEU A 543 4.53 23.14 -14.60
CA LEU A 543 4.33 22.79 -13.19
C LEU A 543 2.90 22.29 -12.93
N VAL A 544 1.89 22.88 -13.59
CA VAL A 544 0.49 22.40 -13.56
C VAL A 544 0.41 20.99 -14.14
N GLU A 545 1.08 20.71 -15.27
CA GLU A 545 1.11 19.38 -15.87
C GLU A 545 1.79 18.35 -14.98
N ALA A 546 2.92 18.67 -14.38
CA ALA A 546 3.59 17.80 -13.42
C ALA A 546 2.71 17.51 -12.18
N SER A 547 1.95 18.52 -11.72
CA SER A 547 0.99 18.35 -10.63
C SER A 547 -0.15 17.42 -11.03
N ARG A 548 -0.61 17.49 -12.29
CA ARG A 548 -1.60 16.55 -12.85
C ARG A 548 -1.06 15.12 -12.81
N ILE A 549 0.16 14.92 -13.32
CA ILE A 549 0.84 13.60 -13.31
C ILE A 549 0.95 13.05 -11.89
N GLY A 550 1.44 13.86 -10.95
CA GLY A 550 1.57 13.45 -9.56
C GLY A 550 0.24 13.05 -8.92
N LEU A 551 -0.80 13.87 -9.09
CA LEU A 551 -2.15 13.54 -8.58
C LEU A 551 -2.73 12.28 -9.24
N ALA A 552 -2.56 12.11 -10.55
CA ALA A 552 -3.03 10.93 -11.27
C ALA A 552 -2.35 9.65 -10.74
N ILE A 553 -1.03 9.67 -10.52
CA ILE A 553 -0.29 8.56 -9.91
C ILE A 553 -0.82 8.28 -8.50
N GLY A 554 -0.85 9.30 -7.63
CA GLY A 554 -1.23 9.12 -6.24
C GLY A 554 -2.68 8.62 -6.08
N LEU A 555 -3.63 9.24 -6.78
CA LEU A 555 -5.04 8.82 -6.77
C LEU A 555 -5.21 7.43 -7.41
N GLY A 556 -4.50 7.13 -8.50
CA GLY A 556 -4.50 5.82 -9.13
C GLY A 556 -4.02 4.70 -8.18
N LEU A 557 -2.99 4.95 -7.36
CA LEU A 557 -2.53 4.03 -6.33
C LEU A 557 -3.57 3.80 -5.23
N LEU A 558 -4.39 4.80 -4.93
CA LEU A 558 -5.50 4.69 -4.00
C LEU A 558 -6.76 4.10 -4.65
N GLY A 559 -6.79 3.94 -5.97
CA GLY A 559 -7.96 3.51 -6.74
C GLY A 559 -9.08 4.56 -6.75
N VAL A 560 -8.73 5.83 -6.74
CA VAL A 560 -9.62 7.00 -6.71
C VAL A 560 -9.52 7.74 -8.02
N SER A 561 -10.62 8.31 -8.50
CA SER A 561 -10.65 9.07 -9.74
C SER A 561 -10.01 10.46 -9.60
N ALA A 562 -9.48 10.98 -10.71
CA ALA A 562 -8.93 12.33 -10.84
C ALA A 562 -9.80 13.13 -11.84
N PRO A 563 -10.95 13.71 -11.42
CA PRO A 563 -11.87 14.36 -12.33
C PRO A 563 -11.29 15.67 -12.87
N GLU A 564 -11.45 15.91 -14.17
CA GLU A 564 -11.03 17.17 -14.81
C GLU A 564 -12.01 18.32 -14.56
N ALA A 565 -13.22 18.03 -14.08
CA ALA A 565 -14.26 19.01 -13.74
C ALA A 565 -15.10 18.49 -12.58
N MET A 566 -15.58 19.38 -11.73
CA MET A 566 -16.49 19.10 -10.62
C MET A 566 -17.66 20.08 -10.66
#